data_acd3b4a7d8c49a3877b20c6d42798d29
#
_entry.id   acd3b4a7d8c49a3877b20c6d42798d29
#
_cell.length_a   1.000
_cell.length_b   1.000
_cell.length_c   1.000
_cell.angle_alpha   90.00
_cell.angle_beta   90.00
_cell.angle_gamma   90.00
#
_symmetry.space_group_name_H-M   'P 1'
#
loop_
_entity.id
_entity.type
_entity.pdbx_description
1 polymer ?
#
loop_
_entity_poly.entity_id
_entity_poly.type
_entity_poly.pdbx_seq_one_letter_code
_entity_poly.pdbx_strand_id
1 'polypeptide(L)'
;MIKNFLRLYFKSLAVVFKADKLHSVLLLAIIPLQALMPSLLIYSANEIINAVAEKNINGVVFILIVWAAAFLLSNILQPVYTTIQGFLTDKLTLYLNTSLMDKSRTISELTVFEDSSFYDDIDILCQEASWRPVNLLVFGASIISSIITAVSMLVLLADFSPFISLLMFIAIIPQSIVFYRIQKEAFEVLVSNTPDSRKLSYYSSSLLSKENIKDVQLYDLYDFFIDKYKDTFKRINKGIKLNRVKKLAASVCFLTVSTAISVFVFNTIIKGACSGAFLVGSILIFSSSILYTTQSISRLVEDSSLLYDTLLYMQKYFDFINLPPSSKGQNKIINSNFKKIIFDDVSFKYQSNEDFALQNISFSIANGEKIAIVGENGSGKTTMMKLLCKFYKPSSGVIKFDDTSIEDYDVVEYRKIIGAVFQDYAKFDLTVRENTALSDLRKITDDDEVLLALKKSGFDETENLEQLLGTQFENGRDLSGGQWQKLAIARAFFGNFEILILDEPTASLDPRSEFVIYEKFLELTMGKTVFFVTHRLSTVKKADKVLVLQNGKIVGFDSHENLMHSNAYYAELYTMQASAFIK
;
A
#
# COMPACT_ATOMS: atom_id res chain seq x y z
N MET A 1 -8.91 -18.44 -17.93
CA MET A 1 -8.76 -18.18 -16.49
C MET A 1 -7.54 -18.92 -15.90
N ILE A 2 -7.44 -20.25 -15.96
CA ILE A 2 -6.34 -21.08 -15.39
C ILE A 2 -4.96 -20.63 -15.91
N LYS A 3 -4.78 -20.37 -17.20
CA LYS A 3 -3.51 -19.94 -17.79
C LYS A 3 -3.01 -18.61 -17.21
N ASN A 4 -3.90 -17.64 -16.97
CA ASN A 4 -3.55 -16.35 -16.37
C ASN A 4 -3.19 -16.52 -14.88
N PHE A 5 -3.90 -17.37 -14.15
CA PHE A 5 -3.62 -17.73 -12.77
C PHE A 5 -2.22 -18.35 -12.63
N LEU A 6 -1.90 -19.37 -13.43
CA LEU A 6 -0.58 -20.00 -13.43
C LEU A 6 0.52 -19.00 -13.78
N ARG A 7 0.31 -18.15 -14.80
CA ARG A 7 1.26 -17.11 -15.16
C ARG A 7 1.53 -16.14 -13.99
N LEU A 8 0.46 -15.74 -13.30
CA LEU A 8 0.57 -14.83 -12.14
C LEU A 8 1.29 -15.52 -10.99
N TYR A 9 0.98 -16.79 -10.71
CA TYR A 9 1.65 -17.59 -9.69
C TYR A 9 3.15 -17.71 -9.95
N PHE A 10 3.57 -18.08 -11.16
CA PHE A 10 4.99 -18.18 -11.50
C PHE A 10 5.69 -16.82 -11.47
N LYS A 11 5.00 -15.73 -11.87
CA LYS A 11 5.53 -14.37 -11.76
C LYS A 11 5.73 -13.98 -10.28
N SER A 12 4.81 -14.37 -9.41
CA SER A 12 4.91 -14.14 -7.97
C SER A 12 6.03 -14.96 -7.33
N LEU A 13 6.18 -16.22 -7.72
CA LEU A 13 7.32 -17.04 -7.30
C LEU A 13 8.67 -16.43 -7.72
N ALA A 14 8.76 -15.85 -8.92
CA ALA A 14 9.98 -15.17 -9.35
C ALA A 14 10.34 -13.99 -8.42
N VAL A 15 9.38 -13.31 -7.83
CA VAL A 15 9.61 -12.27 -6.81
C VAL A 15 10.19 -12.89 -5.54
N VAL A 16 9.64 -14.03 -5.10
CA VAL A 16 10.16 -14.78 -3.94
C VAL A 16 11.64 -15.16 -4.13
N PHE A 17 11.99 -15.69 -5.32
CA PHE A 17 13.38 -16.02 -5.65
C PHE A 17 14.29 -14.77 -5.73
N LYS A 18 13.76 -13.62 -6.14
CA LYS A 18 14.52 -12.36 -6.12
C LYS A 18 14.78 -11.85 -4.71
N ALA A 19 13.83 -12.05 -3.80
CA ALA A 19 13.96 -11.65 -2.40
C ALA A 19 15.04 -12.48 -1.68
N ASP A 20 14.99 -13.82 -1.84
CA ASP A 20 16.01 -14.72 -1.29
C ASP A 20 16.11 -16.03 -2.06
N LYS A 21 17.17 -16.17 -2.85
CA LYS A 21 17.42 -17.36 -3.67
C LYS A 21 17.74 -18.60 -2.85
N LEU A 22 18.55 -18.45 -1.77
CA LEU A 22 19.03 -19.58 -0.97
C LEU A 22 17.88 -20.29 -0.26
N HIS A 23 17.11 -19.55 0.54
CA HIS A 23 16.00 -20.12 1.31
C HIS A 23 14.87 -20.61 0.41
N SER A 24 14.65 -19.98 -0.78
CA SER A 24 13.68 -20.47 -1.77
C SER A 24 14.05 -21.86 -2.30
N VAL A 25 15.33 -22.09 -2.63
CA VAL A 25 15.80 -23.41 -3.11
C VAL A 25 15.72 -24.44 -2.00
N LEU A 26 16.13 -24.10 -0.77
CA LEU A 26 16.04 -25.01 0.38
C LEU A 26 14.59 -25.40 0.67
N LEU A 27 13.66 -24.44 0.62
CA LEU A 27 12.23 -24.70 0.82
C LEU A 27 11.71 -25.70 -0.24
N LEU A 28 12.03 -25.49 -1.52
CA LEU A 28 11.63 -26.37 -2.61
C LEU A 28 12.19 -27.78 -2.47
N ALA A 29 13.37 -27.94 -1.87
CA ALA A 29 13.96 -29.25 -1.62
C ALA A 29 13.31 -29.98 -0.43
N ILE A 30 12.93 -29.24 0.62
CA ILE A 30 12.34 -29.81 1.84
C ILE A 30 10.89 -30.25 1.63
N ILE A 31 10.09 -29.50 0.85
CA ILE A 31 8.67 -29.79 0.64
C ILE A 31 8.43 -31.22 0.14
N PRO A 32 9.06 -31.71 -0.95
CA PRO A 32 8.86 -33.09 -1.42
C PRO A 32 9.31 -34.13 -0.38
N LEU A 33 10.43 -33.84 0.29
CA LEU A 33 10.94 -34.75 1.31
C LEU A 33 9.94 -34.94 2.46
N GLN A 34 9.43 -33.81 2.98
CA GLN A 34 8.42 -33.82 4.05
C GLN A 34 7.10 -34.47 3.61
N ALA A 35 6.67 -34.23 2.37
CA ALA A 35 5.43 -34.76 1.82
C ALA A 35 5.43 -36.27 1.63
N LEU A 36 6.60 -36.87 1.44
CA LEU A 36 6.78 -38.35 1.30
C LEU A 36 6.92 -39.08 2.63
N MET A 37 7.23 -38.36 3.74
CA MET A 37 7.44 -39.02 5.04
C MET A 37 6.25 -39.83 5.54
N PRO A 38 4.98 -39.38 5.42
CA PRO A 38 3.84 -40.19 5.85
C PRO A 38 3.73 -41.53 5.13
N SER A 39 3.97 -41.55 3.81
CA SER A 39 3.94 -42.82 3.03
C SER A 39 5.05 -43.77 3.43
N LEU A 40 6.27 -43.28 3.66
CA LEU A 40 7.39 -44.09 4.12
C LEU A 40 7.13 -44.69 5.52
N LEU A 41 6.57 -43.87 6.43
CA LEU A 41 6.22 -44.34 7.78
C LEU A 41 5.13 -45.42 7.77
N ILE A 42 4.09 -45.24 6.95
CA ILE A 42 3.00 -46.22 6.82
C ILE A 42 3.51 -47.49 6.19
N TYR A 43 4.30 -47.41 5.12
CA TYR A 43 4.88 -48.56 4.47
C TYR A 43 5.78 -49.37 5.43
N SER A 44 6.69 -48.68 6.13
CA SER A 44 7.57 -49.33 7.12
C SER A 44 6.78 -49.98 8.27
N ALA A 45 5.73 -49.33 8.75
CA ALA A 45 4.87 -49.86 9.81
C ALA A 45 4.10 -51.13 9.33
N ASN A 46 3.63 -51.13 8.06
CA ASN A 46 3.02 -52.31 7.44
C ASN A 46 3.98 -53.48 7.40
N GLU A 47 5.22 -53.27 6.95
CA GLU A 47 6.24 -54.31 6.89
C GLU A 47 6.59 -54.88 8.29
N ILE A 48 6.61 -54.01 9.33
CA ILE A 48 6.79 -54.47 10.72
C ILE A 48 5.64 -55.38 11.13
N ILE A 49 4.38 -55.00 10.87
CA ILE A 49 3.21 -55.80 11.24
C ILE A 49 3.24 -57.18 10.51
N ASN A 50 3.57 -57.19 9.22
CA ASN A 50 3.65 -58.41 8.43
C ASN A 50 4.77 -59.31 8.94
N ALA A 51 5.97 -58.82 9.19
CA ALA A 51 7.10 -59.58 9.72
C ALA A 51 6.83 -60.14 11.13
N VAL A 52 6.08 -59.40 11.98
CA VAL A 52 5.62 -59.92 13.28
C VAL A 52 4.59 -61.05 13.09
N ALA A 53 3.65 -60.92 12.16
CA ALA A 53 2.67 -61.94 11.85
C ALA A 53 3.33 -63.25 11.34
N GLU A 54 4.40 -63.15 10.55
CA GLU A 54 5.22 -64.24 10.02
C GLU A 54 6.26 -64.77 11.02
N LYS A 55 6.37 -64.22 12.22
CA LYS A 55 7.36 -64.55 13.28
C LYS A 55 8.81 -64.34 12.82
N ASN A 56 9.10 -63.47 11.87
CA ASN A 56 10.46 -63.21 11.36
C ASN A 56 11.14 -62.10 12.18
N ILE A 57 11.73 -62.45 13.34
CA ILE A 57 12.31 -61.50 14.29
C ILE A 57 13.50 -60.72 13.70
N ASN A 58 14.35 -61.41 12.91
CA ASN A 58 15.55 -60.74 12.35
C ASN A 58 15.21 -59.65 11.33
N GLY A 59 14.14 -59.82 10.55
CA GLY A 59 13.65 -58.80 9.62
C GLY A 59 13.05 -57.60 10.32
N VAL A 60 12.35 -57.78 11.44
CA VAL A 60 11.68 -56.72 12.21
C VAL A 60 12.65 -55.66 12.69
N VAL A 61 13.83 -56.04 13.20
CA VAL A 61 14.80 -55.09 13.76
C VAL A 61 15.31 -54.08 12.71
N PHE A 62 15.62 -54.56 11.49
CA PHE A 62 16.08 -53.69 10.42
C PHE A 62 14.99 -52.70 10.00
N ILE A 63 13.74 -53.16 9.80
CA ILE A 63 12.63 -52.31 9.39
C ILE A 63 12.28 -51.31 10.50
N LEU A 64 12.39 -51.70 11.77
CA LEU A 64 12.20 -50.81 12.92
C LEU A 64 13.23 -49.67 12.94
N ILE A 65 14.49 -49.94 12.60
CA ILE A 65 15.53 -48.89 12.47
C ILE A 65 15.17 -47.92 11.35
N VAL A 66 14.72 -48.41 10.19
CA VAL A 66 14.29 -47.58 9.06
C VAL A 66 13.10 -46.72 9.47
N TRP A 67 12.10 -47.28 10.13
CA TRP A 67 10.94 -46.58 10.64
C TRP A 67 11.34 -45.49 11.64
N ALA A 68 12.20 -45.81 12.61
CA ALA A 68 12.67 -44.87 13.62
C ALA A 68 13.46 -43.68 12.99
N ALA A 69 14.31 -43.99 12.00
CA ALA A 69 15.04 -42.97 11.24
C ALA A 69 14.10 -42.03 10.45
N ALA A 70 13.10 -42.63 9.77
CA ALA A 70 12.08 -41.85 9.05
C ALA A 70 11.22 -41.01 10.00
N PHE A 71 10.86 -41.53 11.17
CA PHE A 71 10.12 -40.81 12.20
C PHE A 71 10.92 -39.63 12.75
N LEU A 72 12.20 -39.84 13.10
CA LEU A 72 13.10 -38.80 13.55
C LEU A 72 13.26 -37.69 12.49
N LEU A 73 13.50 -38.12 11.24
CA LEU A 73 13.66 -37.19 10.12
C LEU A 73 12.38 -36.35 9.88
N SER A 74 11.20 -36.99 9.92
CA SER A 74 9.91 -36.30 9.79
C SER A 74 9.72 -35.22 10.86
N ASN A 75 10.10 -35.52 12.11
CA ASN A 75 9.98 -34.56 13.21
C ASN A 75 11.01 -33.41 13.13
N ILE A 76 12.20 -33.66 12.58
CA ILE A 76 13.23 -32.64 12.36
C ILE A 76 12.86 -31.74 11.17
N LEU A 77 12.32 -32.29 10.09
CA LEU A 77 11.97 -31.53 8.89
C LEU A 77 10.94 -30.45 9.15
N GLN A 78 9.98 -30.67 10.07
CA GLN A 78 8.94 -29.68 10.37
C GLN A 78 9.50 -28.37 10.97
N PRO A 79 10.30 -28.38 12.05
CA PRO A 79 10.89 -27.13 12.58
C PRO A 79 11.90 -26.51 11.60
N VAL A 80 12.64 -27.29 10.82
CA VAL A 80 13.54 -26.78 9.78
C VAL A 80 12.74 -26.05 8.70
N TYR A 81 11.66 -26.64 8.22
CA TYR A 81 10.75 -26.02 7.26
C TYR A 81 10.20 -24.68 7.76
N THR A 82 9.65 -24.66 9.00
CA THR A 82 9.06 -23.43 9.57
C THR A 82 10.11 -22.33 9.77
N THR A 83 11.34 -22.70 10.15
CA THR A 83 12.44 -21.74 10.32
C THR A 83 12.86 -21.14 8.99
N ILE A 84 13.06 -21.95 7.94
CA ILE A 84 13.40 -21.47 6.59
C ILE A 84 12.29 -20.60 6.03
N GLN A 85 11.03 -21.01 6.23
CA GLN A 85 9.87 -20.22 5.84
C GLN A 85 9.85 -18.86 6.54
N GLY A 86 10.18 -18.79 7.84
CA GLY A 86 10.29 -17.53 8.59
C GLY A 86 11.32 -16.59 7.98
N PHE A 87 12.57 -17.05 7.77
CA PHE A 87 13.61 -16.21 7.13
C PHE A 87 13.22 -15.71 5.75
N LEU A 88 12.58 -16.56 4.94
CA LEU A 88 12.15 -16.17 3.61
C LEU A 88 11.02 -15.13 3.67
N THR A 89 10.13 -15.26 4.65
CA THR A 89 9.06 -14.31 4.94
C THR A 89 9.60 -12.92 5.23
N ASP A 90 10.56 -12.82 6.15
CA ASP A 90 11.14 -11.52 6.56
C ASP A 90 11.77 -10.81 5.36
N LYS A 91 12.56 -11.54 4.56
CA LYS A 91 13.20 -11.01 3.36
C LYS A 91 12.22 -10.62 2.26
N LEU A 92 11.17 -11.43 2.08
CA LEU A 92 10.13 -11.14 1.10
C LEU A 92 9.33 -9.88 1.47
N THR A 93 8.98 -9.75 2.75
CA THR A 93 8.29 -8.57 3.28
C THR A 93 9.14 -7.30 3.09
N LEU A 94 10.42 -7.37 3.45
CA LEU A 94 11.36 -6.26 3.23
C LEU A 94 11.45 -5.91 1.74
N TYR A 95 11.64 -6.89 0.87
CA TYR A 95 11.77 -6.69 -0.58
C TYR A 95 10.52 -6.03 -1.19
N LEU A 96 9.32 -6.51 -0.82
CA LEU A 96 8.08 -5.96 -1.37
C LEU A 96 7.84 -4.52 -0.89
N ASN A 97 7.99 -4.26 0.41
CA ASN A 97 7.82 -2.90 0.96
C ASN A 97 8.81 -1.92 0.34
N THR A 98 10.10 -2.28 0.27
CA THR A 98 11.11 -1.41 -0.34
C THR A 98 10.85 -1.20 -1.83
N SER A 99 10.37 -2.22 -2.56
CA SER A 99 9.99 -2.10 -3.97
C SER A 99 8.81 -1.13 -4.20
N LEU A 100 7.81 -1.14 -3.30
CA LEU A 100 6.70 -0.18 -3.34
C LEU A 100 7.19 1.24 -3.06
N MET A 101 8.04 1.42 -2.05
CA MET A 101 8.63 2.73 -1.71
C MET A 101 9.51 3.26 -2.85
N ASP A 102 10.36 2.41 -3.45
CA ASP A 102 11.18 2.82 -4.60
C ASP A 102 10.35 3.17 -5.83
N LYS A 103 9.26 2.44 -6.05
CA LYS A 103 8.34 2.75 -7.16
C LYS A 103 7.67 4.11 -6.99
N SER A 104 7.32 4.51 -5.76
CA SER A 104 6.69 5.81 -5.50
C SER A 104 7.55 6.99 -5.99
N ARG A 105 8.89 6.86 -6.00
CA ARG A 105 9.81 7.87 -6.56
C ARG A 105 9.59 8.14 -8.04
N THR A 106 9.03 7.19 -8.77
CA THR A 106 8.80 7.31 -10.22
C THR A 106 7.47 7.95 -10.56
N ILE A 107 6.62 8.19 -9.55
CA ILE A 107 5.30 8.81 -9.68
C ILE A 107 5.45 10.27 -9.24
N SER A 108 5.54 11.18 -10.19
CA SER A 108 5.79 12.60 -9.91
C SER A 108 4.53 13.47 -9.92
N GLU A 109 3.42 12.96 -10.45
CA GLU A 109 2.15 13.69 -10.57
C GLU A 109 1.20 13.34 -9.43
N LEU A 110 0.57 14.35 -8.82
CA LEU A 110 -0.42 14.14 -7.75
C LEU A 110 -1.72 13.54 -8.26
N THR A 111 -2.04 13.70 -9.53
CA THR A 111 -3.25 13.17 -10.18
C THR A 111 -3.46 11.69 -9.91
N VAL A 112 -2.38 10.91 -9.87
CA VAL A 112 -2.41 9.47 -9.62
C VAL A 112 -2.85 9.18 -8.17
N PHE A 113 -2.41 9.99 -7.20
CA PHE A 113 -2.76 9.83 -5.78
C PHE A 113 -4.15 10.37 -5.43
N GLU A 114 -4.74 11.20 -6.30
CA GLU A 114 -6.11 11.73 -6.13
C GLU A 114 -7.18 10.80 -6.70
N ASP A 115 -6.81 9.80 -7.50
CA ASP A 115 -7.72 8.77 -7.98
C ASP A 115 -8.13 7.84 -6.82
N SER A 116 -9.42 7.83 -6.51
CA SER A 116 -9.96 7.03 -5.39
C SER A 116 -9.71 5.53 -5.54
N SER A 117 -9.69 5.02 -6.76
CA SER A 117 -9.44 3.59 -7.03
C SER A 117 -7.96 3.25 -6.81
N PHE A 118 -7.07 4.15 -7.18
CA PHE A 118 -5.64 4.02 -6.96
C PHE A 118 -5.27 4.14 -5.48
N TYR A 119 -5.92 5.07 -4.76
CA TYR A 119 -5.74 5.23 -3.32
C TYR A 119 -6.14 3.96 -2.56
N ASP A 120 -7.29 3.37 -2.93
CA ASP A 120 -7.74 2.09 -2.36
C ASP A 120 -6.73 0.96 -2.59
N ASP A 121 -6.13 0.89 -3.78
CA ASP A 121 -5.14 -0.14 -4.11
C ASP A 121 -3.84 0.05 -3.32
N ILE A 122 -3.36 1.29 -3.15
CA ILE A 122 -2.20 1.60 -2.31
C ILE A 122 -2.48 1.27 -0.84
N ASP A 123 -3.64 1.66 -0.31
CA ASP A 123 -4.01 1.39 1.09
C ASP A 123 -3.99 -0.12 1.37
N ILE A 124 -4.59 -0.93 0.49
CA ILE A 124 -4.53 -2.41 0.57
C ILE A 124 -3.08 -2.89 0.49
N LEU A 125 -2.29 -2.36 -0.44
CA LEU A 125 -0.90 -2.76 -0.60
C LEU A 125 -0.07 -2.46 0.64
N CYS A 126 -0.25 -1.31 1.27
CA CYS A 126 0.47 -0.91 2.47
C CYS A 126 0.03 -1.69 3.72
N GLN A 127 -1.27 -1.86 3.94
CA GLN A 127 -1.80 -2.55 5.12
C GLN A 127 -1.53 -4.04 5.10
N GLU A 128 -1.56 -4.67 3.93
CA GLU A 128 -1.46 -6.11 3.77
C GLU A 128 -0.07 -6.61 3.35
N ALA A 129 0.87 -5.71 3.08
CA ALA A 129 2.23 -6.04 2.60
C ALA A 129 3.03 -6.93 3.57
N SER A 130 2.72 -6.88 4.87
CA SER A 130 3.46 -7.64 5.89
C SER A 130 3.05 -9.11 5.96
N TRP A 131 1.82 -9.48 5.62
CA TRP A 131 1.31 -10.84 5.85
C TRP A 131 0.82 -11.57 4.57
N ARG A 132 0.26 -10.85 3.59
CA ARG A 132 -0.24 -11.49 2.35
C ARG A 132 0.84 -12.19 1.53
N PRO A 133 2.02 -11.62 1.34
CA PRO A 133 3.08 -12.31 0.60
C PRO A 133 3.55 -13.61 1.25
N VAL A 134 3.47 -13.69 2.58
CA VAL A 134 3.76 -14.91 3.36
C VAL A 134 2.83 -16.03 2.96
N ASN A 135 1.55 -15.72 2.78
CA ASN A 135 0.51 -16.67 2.40
C ASN A 135 0.79 -17.32 1.03
N LEU A 136 1.48 -16.62 0.11
CA LEU A 136 1.92 -17.19 -1.16
C LEU A 136 2.82 -18.40 -0.94
N LEU A 137 3.75 -18.31 0.01
CA LEU A 137 4.69 -19.37 0.35
C LEU A 137 3.98 -20.50 1.11
N VAL A 138 3.18 -20.15 2.12
CA VAL A 138 2.47 -21.12 2.96
C VAL A 138 1.52 -21.96 2.13
N PHE A 139 0.62 -21.33 1.40
CA PHE A 139 -0.39 -22.04 0.61
C PHE A 139 0.20 -22.72 -0.62
N GLY A 140 1.18 -22.08 -1.28
CA GLY A 140 1.89 -22.69 -2.40
C GLY A 140 2.63 -23.97 -2.01
N ALA A 141 3.35 -23.93 -0.90
CA ALA A 141 4.05 -25.10 -0.36
C ALA A 141 3.07 -26.22 0.10
N SER A 142 1.99 -25.82 0.77
CA SER A 142 0.96 -26.76 1.23
C SER A 142 0.26 -27.46 0.06
N ILE A 143 -0.05 -26.75 -1.03
CA ILE A 143 -0.62 -27.35 -2.25
C ILE A 143 0.33 -28.38 -2.85
N ILE A 144 1.61 -28.04 -3.01
CA ILE A 144 2.62 -28.97 -3.56
C ILE A 144 2.76 -30.20 -2.66
N SER A 145 2.88 -30.01 -1.35
CA SER A 145 2.97 -31.07 -0.37
C SER A 145 1.73 -31.98 -0.42
N SER A 146 0.53 -31.41 -0.45
CA SER A 146 -0.73 -32.13 -0.50
C SER A 146 -0.88 -32.97 -1.78
N ILE A 147 -0.43 -32.46 -2.93
CA ILE A 147 -0.41 -33.23 -4.19
C ILE A 147 0.52 -34.41 -4.07
N ILE A 148 1.74 -34.22 -3.59
CA ILE A 148 2.74 -35.30 -3.44
C ILE A 148 2.24 -36.36 -2.46
N THR A 149 1.69 -35.95 -1.30
CA THR A 149 1.14 -36.88 -0.32
C THR A 149 -0.06 -37.66 -0.86
N ALA A 150 -1.02 -36.99 -1.54
CA ALA A 150 -2.16 -37.68 -2.14
C ALA A 150 -1.72 -38.73 -3.19
N VAL A 151 -0.80 -38.34 -4.08
CA VAL A 151 -0.28 -39.24 -5.12
C VAL A 151 0.46 -40.41 -4.48
N SER A 152 1.34 -40.21 -3.50
CA SER A 152 2.08 -41.27 -2.84
C SER A 152 1.16 -42.26 -2.11
N MET A 153 0.08 -41.75 -1.49
CA MET A 153 -0.92 -42.61 -0.85
C MET A 153 -1.75 -43.44 -1.87
N LEU A 154 -2.10 -42.83 -3.00
CA LEU A 154 -2.78 -43.54 -4.08
C LEU A 154 -1.88 -44.62 -4.72
N VAL A 155 -0.58 -44.40 -4.83
CA VAL A 155 0.40 -45.40 -5.29
C VAL A 155 0.47 -46.55 -4.31
N LEU A 156 0.56 -46.27 -3.00
CA LEU A 156 0.55 -47.32 -1.97
C LEU A 156 -0.72 -48.18 -2.01
N LEU A 157 -1.88 -47.56 -2.28
CA LEU A 157 -3.14 -48.31 -2.47
C LEU A 157 -3.15 -49.12 -3.76
N ALA A 158 -2.50 -48.68 -4.83
CA ALA A 158 -2.47 -49.33 -6.11
C ALA A 158 -1.67 -50.64 -6.08
N ASP A 159 -0.65 -50.75 -5.21
CA ASP A 159 0.10 -52.00 -4.98
C ASP A 159 -0.77 -53.14 -4.47
N PHE A 160 -1.84 -52.83 -3.71
CA PHE A 160 -2.80 -53.85 -3.24
C PHE A 160 -3.89 -54.13 -4.27
N SER A 161 -4.46 -53.08 -4.83
CA SER A 161 -5.51 -53.20 -5.84
C SER A 161 -5.63 -51.89 -6.63
N PRO A 162 -5.25 -51.86 -7.90
CA PRO A 162 -5.41 -50.69 -8.78
C PRO A 162 -6.86 -50.23 -8.87
N PHE A 163 -7.81 -51.19 -8.77
CA PHE A 163 -9.23 -50.87 -8.80
C PHE A 163 -9.70 -50.08 -7.57
N ILE A 164 -9.20 -50.45 -6.38
CA ILE A 164 -9.52 -49.74 -5.12
C ILE A 164 -8.94 -48.31 -5.17
N SER A 165 -7.69 -48.15 -5.63
CA SER A 165 -7.05 -46.83 -5.79
C SER A 165 -7.84 -45.96 -6.76
N LEU A 166 -8.27 -46.50 -7.90
CA LEU A 166 -9.08 -45.75 -8.89
C LEU A 166 -10.46 -45.35 -8.32
N LEU A 167 -11.11 -46.25 -7.59
CA LEU A 167 -12.40 -45.99 -6.97
C LEU A 167 -12.30 -44.88 -5.91
N MET A 168 -11.27 -44.87 -5.10
CA MET A 168 -10.99 -43.83 -4.13
C MET A 168 -10.72 -42.49 -4.83
N PHE A 169 -9.92 -42.48 -5.90
CA PHE A 169 -9.67 -41.28 -6.67
C PHE A 169 -10.96 -40.67 -7.26
N ILE A 170 -11.81 -41.55 -7.85
CA ILE A 170 -13.11 -41.09 -8.41
C ILE A 170 -14.05 -40.58 -7.31
N ALA A 171 -14.08 -41.19 -6.12
CA ALA A 171 -14.94 -40.76 -5.00
C ALA A 171 -14.60 -39.38 -4.47
N ILE A 172 -13.36 -38.91 -4.61
CA ILE A 172 -12.86 -37.64 -4.09
C ILE A 172 -13.08 -36.47 -5.06
N ILE A 173 -13.06 -36.72 -6.39
CA ILE A 173 -13.19 -35.67 -7.42
C ILE A 173 -14.47 -34.82 -7.25
N PRO A 174 -15.68 -35.40 -7.06
CA PRO A 174 -16.89 -34.61 -6.92
C PRO A 174 -16.87 -33.67 -5.71
N GLN A 175 -16.33 -34.15 -4.58
CA GLN A 175 -16.17 -33.35 -3.37
C GLN A 175 -15.27 -32.13 -3.64
N SER A 176 -14.14 -32.34 -4.30
CA SER A 176 -13.18 -31.27 -4.63
C SER A 176 -13.79 -30.21 -5.56
N ILE A 177 -14.55 -30.63 -6.58
CA ILE A 177 -15.19 -29.71 -7.53
C ILE A 177 -16.25 -28.85 -6.83
N VAL A 178 -17.10 -29.45 -5.99
CA VAL A 178 -18.14 -28.70 -5.26
C VAL A 178 -17.50 -27.76 -4.24
N PHE A 179 -16.50 -28.22 -3.52
CA PHE A 179 -15.79 -27.39 -2.57
C PHE A 179 -15.12 -26.17 -3.25
N TYR A 180 -14.46 -26.37 -4.38
CA TYR A 180 -13.87 -25.31 -5.18
C TYR A 180 -14.92 -24.28 -5.65
N ARG A 181 -16.08 -24.73 -6.16
CA ARG A 181 -17.16 -23.80 -6.58
C ARG A 181 -17.68 -22.96 -5.42
N ILE A 182 -17.90 -23.57 -4.26
CA ILE A 182 -18.40 -22.88 -3.07
C ILE A 182 -17.35 -21.83 -2.58
N GLN A 183 -16.07 -22.17 -2.59
CA GLN A 183 -15.02 -21.24 -2.22
C GLN A 183 -14.92 -20.06 -3.20
N LYS A 184 -15.03 -20.34 -4.51
CA LYS A 184 -15.04 -19.30 -5.54
C LYS A 184 -16.24 -18.36 -5.38
N GLU A 185 -17.45 -18.89 -5.16
CA GLU A 185 -18.65 -18.06 -4.93
C GLU A 185 -18.53 -17.22 -3.65
N ALA A 186 -17.99 -17.78 -2.57
CA ALA A 186 -17.76 -17.04 -1.32
C ALA A 186 -16.77 -15.87 -1.52
N PHE A 187 -15.74 -16.09 -2.32
CA PHE A 187 -14.76 -15.06 -2.68
C PHE A 187 -15.39 -13.97 -3.57
N GLU A 188 -16.15 -14.34 -4.61
CA GLU A 188 -16.83 -13.38 -5.48
C GLU A 188 -17.80 -12.48 -4.70
N VAL A 189 -18.48 -13.01 -3.68
CA VAL A 189 -19.33 -12.22 -2.78
C VAL A 189 -18.51 -11.23 -1.95
N LEU A 190 -17.32 -11.60 -1.49
CA LEU A 190 -16.44 -10.68 -0.77
C LEU A 190 -15.92 -9.55 -1.66
N VAL A 191 -15.50 -9.88 -2.88
CA VAL A 191 -14.99 -8.89 -3.85
C VAL A 191 -16.08 -7.97 -4.37
N SER A 192 -17.29 -8.48 -4.64
CA SER A 192 -18.41 -7.66 -5.13
C SER A 192 -18.93 -6.65 -4.10
N ASN A 193 -18.66 -6.87 -2.81
CA ASN A 193 -19.06 -5.97 -1.72
C ASN A 193 -18.00 -4.91 -1.38
N THR A 194 -17.00 -4.71 -2.22
CA THR A 194 -15.91 -3.73 -1.97
C THR A 194 -16.42 -2.31 -1.62
N PRO A 195 -17.46 -1.75 -2.29
CA PRO A 195 -17.99 -0.42 -1.90
C PRO A 195 -18.59 -0.39 -0.49
N ASP A 196 -19.30 -1.46 -0.09
CA ASP A 196 -19.90 -1.56 1.24
C ASP A 196 -18.83 -1.90 2.31
N SER A 197 -17.78 -2.62 1.95
CA SER A 197 -16.63 -2.85 2.84
C SER A 197 -15.87 -1.55 3.13
N ARG A 198 -15.72 -0.67 2.14
CA ARG A 198 -15.19 0.70 2.34
C ARG A 198 -16.03 1.50 3.33
N LYS A 199 -17.36 1.45 3.21
CA LYS A 199 -18.24 2.12 4.18
C LYS A 199 -18.05 1.60 5.60
N LEU A 200 -17.86 0.28 5.78
CA LEU A 200 -17.58 -0.30 7.10
C LEU A 200 -16.27 0.23 7.67
N SER A 201 -15.19 0.23 6.87
CA SER A 201 -13.90 0.79 7.28
C SER A 201 -14.03 2.27 7.65
N TYR A 202 -14.72 3.06 6.81
CA TYR A 202 -14.97 4.48 7.06
C TYR A 202 -15.74 4.72 8.37
N TYR A 203 -16.85 4.01 8.60
CA TYR A 203 -17.62 4.18 9.83
C TYR A 203 -16.83 3.80 11.09
N SER A 204 -16.00 2.75 10.99
CA SER A 204 -15.13 2.34 12.09
C SER A 204 -14.02 3.37 12.34
N SER A 205 -13.31 3.79 11.28
CA SER A 205 -12.22 4.76 11.41
C SER A 205 -12.72 6.13 11.87
N SER A 206 -13.93 6.54 11.46
CA SER A 206 -14.52 7.81 11.91
C SER A 206 -14.72 7.87 13.42
N LEU A 207 -15.00 6.75 14.07
CA LEU A 207 -15.13 6.68 15.54
C LEU A 207 -13.81 6.51 16.28
N LEU A 208 -12.77 6.00 15.61
CA LEU A 208 -11.51 5.59 16.25
C LEU A 208 -10.32 6.48 15.85
N SER A 209 -10.51 7.44 14.92
CA SER A 209 -9.44 8.35 14.51
C SER A 209 -9.34 9.59 15.41
N LYS A 210 -8.10 10.05 15.64
CA LYS A 210 -7.80 11.27 16.41
C LYS A 210 -8.42 12.52 15.76
N GLU A 211 -8.51 12.55 14.46
CA GLU A 211 -9.01 13.69 13.67
C GLU A 211 -10.50 13.96 13.97
N ASN A 212 -11.31 12.91 14.02
CA ASN A 212 -12.77 13.02 14.11
C ASN A 212 -13.33 12.93 15.53
N ILE A 213 -12.54 12.44 16.50
CA ILE A 213 -13.04 12.12 17.83
C ILE A 213 -13.66 13.32 18.57
N LYS A 214 -13.17 14.53 18.31
CA LYS A 214 -13.70 15.75 18.93
C LYS A 214 -15.16 16.00 18.52
N ASP A 215 -15.44 15.91 17.22
CA ASP A 215 -16.80 16.10 16.71
C ASP A 215 -17.72 14.94 17.08
N VAL A 216 -17.18 13.71 17.05
CA VAL A 216 -17.91 12.51 17.51
C VAL A 216 -18.35 12.66 18.96
N GLN A 217 -17.47 13.13 19.86
CA GLN A 217 -17.79 13.35 21.26
C GLN A 217 -18.72 14.54 21.46
N LEU A 218 -18.47 15.66 20.75
CA LEU A 218 -19.25 16.88 20.89
C LEU A 218 -20.74 16.68 20.51
N TYR A 219 -20.96 15.93 19.43
CA TYR A 219 -22.30 15.70 18.88
C TYR A 219 -22.88 14.32 19.21
N ASP A 220 -22.17 13.52 20.04
CA ASP A 220 -22.58 12.16 20.45
C ASP A 220 -22.98 11.27 19.26
N LEU A 221 -22.08 11.18 18.28
CA LEU A 221 -22.33 10.49 17.03
C LEU A 221 -22.11 8.96 17.09
N TYR A 222 -21.86 8.40 18.27
CA TYR A 222 -21.52 6.98 18.42
C TYR A 222 -22.60 6.06 17.88
N ASP A 223 -23.85 6.21 18.34
CA ASP A 223 -24.94 5.34 17.90
C ASP A 223 -25.23 5.49 16.41
N PHE A 224 -25.12 6.70 15.87
CA PHE A 224 -25.31 6.94 14.43
C PHE A 224 -24.35 6.12 13.57
N PHE A 225 -23.05 6.16 13.86
CA PHE A 225 -22.06 5.41 13.08
C PHE A 225 -22.14 3.90 13.35
N ILE A 226 -22.36 3.50 14.61
CA ILE A 226 -22.53 2.10 14.99
C ILE A 226 -23.72 1.47 14.28
N ASP A 227 -24.85 2.15 14.19
CA ASP A 227 -26.02 1.62 13.51
C ASP A 227 -25.83 1.54 11.99
N LYS A 228 -25.20 2.56 11.37
CA LYS A 228 -24.80 2.48 9.95
C LYS A 228 -23.85 1.31 9.68
N TYR A 229 -22.88 1.08 10.57
CA TYR A 229 -21.96 -0.05 10.51
C TYR A 229 -22.73 -1.38 10.59
N LYS A 230 -23.60 -1.55 11.62
CA LYS A 230 -24.41 -2.76 11.81
C LYS A 230 -25.32 -3.06 10.61
N ASP A 231 -25.95 -2.06 10.04
CA ASP A 231 -26.86 -2.24 8.90
C ASP A 231 -26.12 -2.60 7.61
N THR A 232 -24.98 -1.97 7.37
CA THR A 232 -24.11 -2.32 6.25
C THR A 232 -23.55 -3.73 6.43
N PHE A 233 -23.09 -4.08 7.62
CA PHE A 233 -22.61 -5.42 7.97
C PHE A 233 -23.66 -6.50 7.80
N LYS A 234 -24.90 -6.25 8.27
CA LYS A 234 -26.02 -7.20 8.08
C LYS A 234 -26.30 -7.47 6.60
N ARG A 235 -26.21 -6.44 5.74
CA ARG A 235 -26.44 -6.55 4.29
C ARG A 235 -25.40 -7.46 3.63
N ILE A 236 -24.09 -7.22 3.91
CA ILE A 236 -22.98 -8.03 3.42
C ILE A 236 -23.11 -9.47 3.97
N ASN A 237 -23.36 -9.61 5.26
CA ASN A 237 -23.33 -10.90 5.94
C ASN A 237 -24.49 -11.83 5.54
N LYS A 238 -25.61 -11.28 5.04
CA LYS A 238 -26.74 -12.09 4.55
C LYS A 238 -26.32 -13.02 3.41
N GLY A 239 -25.55 -12.53 2.43
CA GLY A 239 -25.01 -13.32 1.33
C GLY A 239 -24.00 -14.35 1.79
N ILE A 240 -23.08 -13.94 2.66
CA ILE A 240 -22.04 -14.80 3.24
C ILE A 240 -22.66 -15.94 4.06
N LYS A 241 -23.68 -15.66 4.89
CA LYS A 241 -24.34 -16.65 5.71
C LYS A 241 -25.02 -17.74 4.86
N LEU A 242 -25.69 -17.35 3.77
CA LEU A 242 -26.33 -18.29 2.86
C LEU A 242 -25.29 -19.23 2.21
N ASN A 243 -24.16 -18.67 1.77
CA ASN A 243 -23.06 -19.47 1.20
C ASN A 243 -22.44 -20.42 2.22
N ARG A 244 -22.26 -20.00 3.48
CA ARG A 244 -21.77 -20.85 4.57
C ARG A 244 -22.70 -22.05 4.82
N VAL A 245 -24.02 -21.84 4.84
CA VAL A 245 -25.01 -22.92 5.01
C VAL A 245 -24.99 -23.88 3.83
N LYS A 246 -24.94 -23.36 2.59
CA LYS A 246 -24.81 -24.22 1.37
C LYS A 246 -23.50 -25.06 1.42
N LYS A 247 -22.38 -24.44 1.82
CA LYS A 247 -21.10 -25.12 1.98
C LYS A 247 -21.18 -26.25 2.98
N LEU A 248 -21.77 -25.99 4.15
CA LEU A 248 -21.95 -27.00 5.19
C LEU A 248 -22.80 -28.17 4.68
N ALA A 249 -23.96 -27.90 4.10
CA ALA A 249 -24.86 -28.93 3.58
C ALA A 249 -24.21 -29.80 2.49
N ALA A 250 -23.51 -29.17 1.54
CA ALA A 250 -22.78 -29.90 0.50
C ALA A 250 -21.64 -30.75 1.09
N SER A 251 -20.83 -30.18 2.01
CA SER A 251 -19.74 -30.93 2.65
C SER A 251 -20.24 -32.14 3.43
N VAL A 252 -21.31 -32.00 4.21
CA VAL A 252 -21.92 -33.13 4.95
C VAL A 252 -22.42 -34.22 4.00
N CYS A 253 -23.11 -33.84 2.91
CA CYS A 253 -23.60 -34.81 1.92
C CYS A 253 -22.47 -35.60 1.28
N PHE A 254 -21.37 -34.95 0.85
CA PHE A 254 -20.24 -35.64 0.23
C PHE A 254 -19.45 -36.45 1.23
N LEU A 255 -19.25 -35.98 2.46
CA LEU A 255 -18.59 -36.73 3.51
C LEU A 255 -19.35 -38.03 3.85
N THR A 256 -20.67 -38.01 3.92
CA THR A 256 -21.48 -39.20 4.16
C THR A 256 -21.34 -40.23 3.02
N VAL A 257 -21.39 -39.80 1.75
CA VAL A 257 -21.17 -40.66 0.60
C VAL A 257 -19.76 -41.24 0.58
N SER A 258 -18.75 -40.42 0.79
CA SER A 258 -17.34 -40.83 0.85
C SER A 258 -17.10 -41.84 1.98
N THR A 259 -17.69 -41.60 3.16
CA THR A 259 -17.62 -42.52 4.30
C THR A 259 -18.27 -43.87 3.99
N ALA A 260 -19.45 -43.87 3.33
CA ALA A 260 -20.12 -45.10 2.93
C ALA A 260 -19.26 -45.95 1.97
N ILE A 261 -18.65 -45.30 0.97
CA ILE A 261 -17.71 -45.95 0.03
C ILE A 261 -16.50 -46.51 0.81
N SER A 262 -15.91 -45.72 1.69
CA SER A 262 -14.76 -46.12 2.51
C SER A 262 -15.08 -47.33 3.39
N VAL A 263 -16.24 -47.34 4.03
CA VAL A 263 -16.68 -48.48 4.86
C VAL A 263 -16.88 -49.75 4.01
N PHE A 264 -17.47 -49.63 2.81
CA PHE A 264 -17.64 -50.74 1.90
C PHE A 264 -16.29 -51.34 1.47
N VAL A 265 -15.35 -50.52 1.05
CA VAL A 265 -14.00 -50.95 0.65
C VAL A 265 -13.23 -51.53 1.85
N PHE A 266 -13.34 -50.92 3.03
CA PHE A 266 -12.71 -51.39 4.25
C PHE A 266 -13.22 -52.77 4.65
N ASN A 267 -14.52 -52.99 4.59
CA ASN A 267 -15.12 -54.33 4.82
C ASN A 267 -14.57 -55.38 3.82
N THR A 268 -14.36 -55.02 2.56
CA THR A 268 -13.79 -55.91 1.53
C THR A 268 -12.36 -56.29 1.87
N ILE A 269 -11.54 -55.39 2.36
CA ILE A 269 -10.16 -55.63 2.76
C ILE A 269 -10.08 -56.48 4.03
N ILE A 270 -10.94 -56.22 5.03
CA ILE A 270 -11.00 -57.06 6.24
C ILE A 270 -11.37 -58.51 5.86
N LYS A 271 -12.36 -58.72 5.00
CA LYS A 271 -12.72 -60.06 4.53
C LYS A 271 -11.58 -60.71 3.77
N GLY A 272 -10.85 -59.99 2.94
CA GLY A 272 -9.66 -60.47 2.24
C GLY A 272 -8.52 -60.84 3.18
N ALA A 273 -8.28 -60.04 4.21
CA ALA A 273 -7.27 -60.35 5.23
C ALA A 273 -7.65 -61.58 6.06
N CYS A 274 -8.94 -61.71 6.45
CA CYS A 274 -9.43 -62.91 7.17
C CYS A 274 -9.38 -64.19 6.32
N SER A 275 -9.53 -64.09 5.01
CA SER A 275 -9.41 -65.24 4.08
C SER A 275 -7.98 -65.55 3.66
N GLY A 276 -6.97 -64.78 4.11
CA GLY A 276 -5.57 -64.95 3.72
C GLY A 276 -5.24 -64.37 2.31
N ALA A 277 -6.15 -63.67 1.66
CA ALA A 277 -5.92 -63.05 0.35
C ALA A 277 -5.03 -61.82 0.45
N PHE A 278 -5.04 -61.12 1.62
CA PHE A 278 -4.18 -59.98 1.93
C PHE A 278 -3.43 -60.19 3.24
N LEU A 279 -2.24 -59.60 3.37
CA LEU A 279 -1.48 -59.57 4.61
C LEU A 279 -2.16 -58.68 5.66
N VAL A 280 -2.00 -58.97 6.94
CA VAL A 280 -2.66 -58.23 8.04
C VAL A 280 -2.29 -56.75 8.04
N GLY A 281 -1.05 -56.42 7.71
CA GLY A 281 -0.58 -55.04 7.62
C GLY A 281 -1.28 -54.19 6.55
N SER A 282 -1.88 -54.84 5.52
CA SER A 282 -2.62 -54.09 4.48
C SER A 282 -3.79 -53.29 5.03
N ILE A 283 -4.37 -53.69 6.16
CA ILE A 283 -5.42 -52.94 6.86
C ILE A 283 -4.90 -51.55 7.30
N LEU A 284 -3.66 -51.48 7.78
CA LEU A 284 -3.02 -50.21 8.19
C LEU A 284 -2.78 -49.32 7.00
N ILE A 285 -2.20 -49.81 5.90
CA ILE A 285 -1.98 -49.02 4.68
C ILE A 285 -3.30 -48.46 4.18
N PHE A 286 -4.32 -49.29 4.10
CA PHE A 286 -5.60 -48.87 3.58
C PHE A 286 -6.25 -47.76 4.44
N SER A 287 -6.37 -47.97 5.76
CA SER A 287 -6.99 -47.01 6.67
C SER A 287 -6.25 -45.68 6.67
N SER A 288 -4.91 -45.74 6.74
CA SER A 288 -4.07 -44.53 6.73
C SER A 288 -4.09 -43.82 5.38
N SER A 289 -4.04 -44.57 4.27
CA SER A 289 -4.07 -43.95 2.93
C SER A 289 -5.39 -43.23 2.64
N ILE A 290 -6.53 -43.79 3.08
CA ILE A 290 -7.81 -43.05 2.98
C ILE A 290 -7.76 -41.75 3.76
N LEU A 291 -7.30 -41.81 5.03
CA LEU A 291 -7.25 -40.65 5.91
C LEU A 291 -6.38 -39.55 5.30
N TYR A 292 -5.13 -39.87 4.94
CA TYR A 292 -4.18 -38.90 4.38
C TYR A 292 -4.61 -38.37 3.02
N THR A 293 -5.18 -39.21 2.14
CA THR A 293 -5.68 -38.77 0.84
C THR A 293 -6.83 -37.78 1.00
N THR A 294 -7.80 -38.10 1.88
CA THR A 294 -8.94 -37.23 2.16
C THR A 294 -8.48 -35.88 2.75
N GLN A 295 -7.55 -35.91 3.72
CA GLN A 295 -6.98 -34.71 4.33
C GLN A 295 -6.22 -33.86 3.30
N SER A 296 -5.38 -34.50 2.46
CA SER A 296 -4.60 -33.81 1.44
C SER A 296 -5.48 -33.10 0.42
N ILE A 297 -6.58 -33.75 -0.01
CA ILE A 297 -7.52 -33.13 -0.95
C ILE A 297 -8.30 -31.99 -0.30
N SER A 298 -8.72 -32.13 0.95
CA SER A 298 -9.35 -31.04 1.69
C SER A 298 -8.44 -29.81 1.79
N ARG A 299 -7.16 -30.03 2.13
CA ARG A 299 -6.13 -28.95 2.14
C ARG A 299 -5.92 -28.34 0.77
N LEU A 300 -5.81 -29.16 -0.29
CA LEU A 300 -5.68 -28.66 -1.66
C LEU A 300 -6.78 -27.66 -2.04
N VAL A 301 -8.02 -27.95 -1.67
CA VAL A 301 -9.15 -27.08 -2.00
C VAL A 301 -9.12 -25.80 -1.16
N GLU A 302 -8.86 -25.93 0.14
CA GLU A 302 -8.81 -24.80 1.05
C GLU A 302 -7.67 -23.84 0.70
N ASP A 303 -6.45 -24.38 0.56
CA ASP A 303 -5.25 -23.59 0.27
C ASP A 303 -5.28 -22.98 -1.14
N SER A 304 -5.89 -23.66 -2.12
CA SER A 304 -6.09 -23.08 -3.47
C SER A 304 -6.98 -21.83 -3.45
N SER A 305 -8.01 -21.82 -2.59
CA SER A 305 -8.87 -20.66 -2.42
C SER A 305 -8.13 -19.48 -1.78
N LEU A 306 -7.35 -19.77 -0.72
CA LEU A 306 -6.55 -18.75 -0.02
C LEU A 306 -5.39 -18.25 -0.87
N LEU A 307 -4.79 -19.12 -1.69
CA LEU A 307 -3.79 -18.75 -2.67
C LEU A 307 -4.36 -17.81 -3.75
N TYR A 308 -5.60 -18.04 -4.20
CA TYR A 308 -6.26 -17.18 -5.17
C TYR A 308 -6.41 -15.75 -4.65
N ASP A 309 -6.85 -15.58 -3.40
CA ASP A 309 -6.94 -14.27 -2.74
C ASP A 309 -5.57 -13.59 -2.63
N THR A 310 -4.54 -14.34 -2.27
CA THR A 310 -3.16 -13.85 -2.25
C THR A 310 -2.66 -13.42 -3.64
N LEU A 311 -3.03 -14.14 -4.69
CA LEU A 311 -2.62 -13.79 -6.05
C LEU A 311 -3.32 -12.53 -6.57
N LEU A 312 -4.53 -12.22 -6.13
CA LEU A 312 -5.17 -10.93 -6.43
C LEU A 312 -4.42 -9.76 -5.80
N TYR A 313 -3.94 -9.91 -4.56
CA TYR A 313 -3.03 -8.95 -3.96
C TYR A 313 -1.76 -8.78 -4.80
N MET A 314 -1.13 -9.89 -5.21
CA MET A 314 0.06 -9.85 -6.06
C MET A 314 -0.21 -9.22 -7.42
N GLN A 315 -1.42 -9.35 -7.98
CA GLN A 315 -1.80 -8.64 -9.19
C GLN A 315 -1.79 -7.13 -8.97
N LYS A 316 -2.42 -6.62 -7.91
CA LYS A 316 -2.37 -5.19 -7.55
C LYS A 316 -0.94 -4.70 -7.36
N TYR A 317 -0.10 -5.48 -6.69
CA TYR A 317 1.33 -5.20 -6.56
C TYR A 317 2.00 -5.05 -7.92
N PHE A 318 1.78 -5.97 -8.86
CA PHE A 318 2.36 -5.87 -10.19
C PHE A 318 1.79 -4.72 -11.01
N ASP A 319 0.51 -4.42 -10.87
CA ASP A 319 -0.12 -3.29 -11.56
C ASP A 319 0.50 -1.98 -11.08
N PHE A 320 0.73 -1.82 -9.77
CA PHE A 320 1.42 -0.67 -9.20
C PHE A 320 2.89 -0.58 -9.68
N ILE A 321 3.67 -1.67 -9.59
CA ILE A 321 5.08 -1.69 -10.00
C ILE A 321 5.26 -1.40 -11.51
N ASN A 322 4.31 -1.85 -12.34
CA ASN A 322 4.35 -1.65 -13.78
C ASN A 322 3.72 -0.32 -14.24
N LEU A 323 3.26 0.54 -13.34
CA LEU A 323 2.83 1.88 -13.74
C LEU A 323 3.93 2.55 -14.56
N PRO A 324 3.58 3.21 -15.67
CA PRO A 324 4.58 3.96 -16.43
C PRO A 324 5.21 5.00 -15.48
N PRO A 325 6.54 5.18 -15.50
CA PRO A 325 7.15 6.29 -14.79
C PRO A 325 6.57 7.58 -15.38
N SER A 326 6.33 8.56 -14.52
CA SER A 326 6.01 9.91 -15.01
C SER A 326 7.10 10.32 -16.00
N SER A 327 6.73 10.98 -17.07
CA SER A 327 7.65 11.29 -18.17
C SER A 327 8.96 11.87 -17.62
N LYS A 328 10.06 11.14 -17.80
CA LYS A 328 11.38 11.74 -17.65
C LYS A 328 11.46 12.82 -18.71
N GLY A 329 11.52 14.07 -18.30
CA GLY A 329 11.88 15.16 -19.22
C GLY A 329 13.15 14.78 -19.99
N GLN A 330 13.48 15.53 -21.02
CA GLN A 330 14.64 15.24 -21.91
C GLN A 330 16.00 15.37 -21.22
N ASN A 331 16.14 15.11 -19.92
CA ASN A 331 17.37 15.24 -19.11
C ASN A 331 18.07 16.61 -19.25
N LYS A 332 17.30 17.64 -19.62
CA LYS A 332 17.86 19.01 -19.63
C LYS A 332 18.11 19.42 -18.18
N ILE A 333 19.35 19.80 -17.91
CA ILE A 333 19.72 20.39 -16.63
C ILE A 333 19.18 21.83 -16.63
N ILE A 334 18.48 22.20 -15.57
CA ILE A 334 17.99 23.57 -15.43
C ILE A 334 19.17 24.50 -15.12
N ASN A 335 19.25 25.59 -15.88
CA ASN A 335 20.20 26.64 -15.54
C ASN A 335 19.56 27.53 -14.47
N SER A 336 20.19 27.65 -13.30
CA SER A 336 19.72 28.53 -12.22
C SER A 336 19.63 30.01 -12.65
N ASN A 337 20.30 30.40 -13.73
CA ASN A 337 20.31 31.76 -14.26
C ASN A 337 19.24 31.99 -15.36
N PHE A 338 18.01 31.46 -15.18
CA PHE A 338 16.90 31.81 -16.07
C PHE A 338 16.59 33.33 -15.97
N LYS A 339 16.10 33.94 -17.07
CA LYS A 339 15.76 35.36 -17.12
C LYS A 339 14.31 35.64 -16.80
N LYS A 340 13.41 34.73 -17.22
CA LYS A 340 11.96 34.91 -17.07
C LYS A 340 11.22 33.57 -16.94
N ILE A 341 10.08 33.64 -16.27
CA ILE A 341 9.07 32.58 -16.22
C ILE A 341 7.87 33.03 -17.03
N ILE A 342 7.39 32.23 -17.95
CA ILE A 342 6.29 32.54 -18.86
C ILE A 342 5.19 31.52 -18.71
N PHE A 343 3.99 31.95 -18.44
CA PHE A 343 2.76 31.20 -18.63
C PHE A 343 2.17 31.62 -19.98
N ASP A 344 1.99 30.66 -20.89
CA ASP A 344 1.58 30.90 -22.28
C ASP A 344 0.29 30.11 -22.54
N ASP A 345 -0.85 30.79 -22.47
CA ASP A 345 -2.22 30.29 -22.67
C ASP A 345 -2.56 29.04 -21.82
N VAL A 346 -2.12 29.02 -20.56
CA VAL A 346 -2.24 27.87 -19.66
C VAL A 346 -3.68 27.71 -19.18
N SER A 347 -4.27 26.54 -19.43
CA SER A 347 -5.54 26.14 -18.85
C SER A 347 -5.40 24.81 -18.13
N PHE A 348 -6.13 24.62 -17.04
CA PHE A 348 -6.09 23.40 -16.24
C PHE A 348 -7.44 23.04 -15.66
N LYS A 349 -7.73 21.74 -15.66
CA LYS A 349 -8.93 21.12 -15.11
C LYS A 349 -8.55 19.90 -14.28
N TYR A 350 -9.06 19.78 -13.06
CA TYR A 350 -8.94 18.57 -12.26
C TYR A 350 -9.78 17.43 -12.84
N GLN A 351 -9.31 16.20 -12.74
CA GLN A 351 -10.04 15.02 -13.29
C GLN A 351 -11.41 14.83 -12.63
N SER A 352 -11.56 15.19 -11.36
CA SER A 352 -12.81 15.08 -10.60
C SER A 352 -13.84 16.15 -10.92
N ASN A 353 -13.47 17.25 -11.61
CA ASN A 353 -14.31 18.41 -11.83
C ASN A 353 -14.68 18.57 -13.31
N GLU A 354 -15.87 19.12 -13.59
CA GLU A 354 -16.27 19.45 -14.95
C GLU A 354 -15.73 20.82 -15.39
N ASP A 355 -15.52 21.74 -14.45
CA ASP A 355 -15.09 23.11 -14.73
C ASP A 355 -13.55 23.27 -14.71
N PHE A 356 -13.06 24.23 -15.46
CA PHE A 356 -11.66 24.62 -15.44
C PHE A 356 -11.32 25.38 -14.17
N ALA A 357 -10.27 24.96 -13.49
CA ALA A 357 -9.69 25.67 -12.35
C ALA A 357 -8.86 26.90 -12.80
N LEU A 358 -8.27 26.83 -14.00
CA LEU A 358 -7.56 27.93 -14.65
C LEU A 358 -7.89 27.95 -16.14
N GLN A 359 -8.10 29.16 -16.71
CA GLN A 359 -8.47 29.34 -18.12
C GLN A 359 -7.62 30.44 -18.77
N ASN A 360 -6.89 30.07 -19.83
CA ASN A 360 -6.14 30.97 -20.69
C ASN A 360 -5.22 31.93 -19.92
N ILE A 361 -4.48 31.39 -18.95
CA ILE A 361 -3.55 32.16 -18.12
C ILE A 361 -2.30 32.51 -18.92
N SER A 362 -2.07 33.80 -19.16
CA SER A 362 -0.90 34.31 -19.88
C SER A 362 -0.28 35.47 -19.13
N PHE A 363 0.95 35.34 -18.69
CA PHE A 363 1.76 36.37 -18.08
C PHE A 363 3.24 36.02 -18.10
N SER A 364 4.10 37.00 -17.84
CA SER A 364 5.55 36.79 -17.76
C SER A 364 6.13 37.58 -16.59
N ILE A 365 7.04 36.99 -15.87
CA ILE A 365 7.78 37.59 -14.76
C ILE A 365 9.29 37.43 -14.98
N ALA A 366 10.06 38.43 -14.55
CA ALA A 366 11.50 38.39 -14.59
C ALA A 366 12.05 37.59 -13.38
N ASN A 367 13.26 37.06 -13.54
CA ASN A 367 13.97 36.45 -12.41
C ASN A 367 14.23 37.51 -11.33
N GLY A 368 14.00 37.14 -10.07
CA GLY A 368 14.16 38.05 -8.92
C GLY A 368 12.93 38.92 -8.62
N GLU A 369 11.86 38.91 -9.45
CA GLU A 369 10.62 39.59 -9.15
C GLU A 369 9.81 38.91 -8.03
N LYS A 370 9.16 39.72 -7.21
CA LYS A 370 8.24 39.31 -6.14
C LYS A 370 6.80 39.55 -6.58
N ILE A 371 6.04 38.48 -6.70
CA ILE A 371 4.66 38.56 -7.22
C ILE A 371 3.67 38.20 -6.11
N ALA A 372 2.77 39.12 -5.80
CA ALA A 372 1.62 38.79 -4.96
C ALA A 372 0.47 38.25 -5.83
N ILE A 373 -0.14 37.17 -5.41
CA ILE A 373 -1.29 36.54 -6.08
C ILE A 373 -2.51 36.73 -5.19
N VAL A 374 -3.51 37.42 -5.69
CA VAL A 374 -4.72 37.77 -4.95
C VAL A 374 -5.98 37.33 -5.70
N GLY A 375 -7.07 37.16 -4.98
CA GLY A 375 -8.37 36.72 -5.52
C GLY A 375 -9.17 36.00 -4.46
N GLU A 376 -10.45 35.77 -4.72
CA GLU A 376 -11.33 35.00 -3.82
C GLU A 376 -10.90 33.55 -3.65
N ASN A 377 -11.49 32.87 -2.64
CA ASN A 377 -11.28 31.45 -2.46
C ASN A 377 -11.82 30.70 -3.68
N GLY A 378 -11.06 29.70 -4.15
CA GLY A 378 -11.43 28.96 -5.37
C GLY A 378 -11.07 29.66 -6.69
N SER A 379 -10.44 30.85 -6.69
CA SER A 379 -10.06 31.54 -7.94
C SER A 379 -8.90 30.90 -8.71
N GLY A 380 -8.26 29.84 -8.19
CA GLY A 380 -7.18 29.10 -8.87
C GLY A 380 -5.75 29.41 -8.38
N LYS A 381 -5.57 30.21 -7.33
CA LYS A 381 -4.25 30.65 -6.82
C LYS A 381 -3.31 29.48 -6.51
N THR A 382 -3.73 28.60 -5.61
CA THR A 382 -2.99 27.38 -5.22
C THR A 382 -2.76 26.43 -6.41
N THR A 383 -3.76 26.30 -7.29
CA THR A 383 -3.66 25.46 -8.50
C THR A 383 -2.55 25.95 -9.44
N MET A 384 -2.44 27.27 -9.63
CA MET A 384 -1.38 27.85 -10.45
C MET A 384 0.01 27.55 -9.88
N MET A 385 0.19 27.61 -8.55
CA MET A 385 1.45 27.26 -7.88
C MET A 385 1.75 25.77 -7.96
N LYS A 386 0.74 24.92 -7.84
CA LYS A 386 0.90 23.47 -8.02
C LYS A 386 1.33 23.09 -9.44
N LEU A 387 0.84 23.81 -10.47
CA LEU A 387 1.31 23.65 -11.86
C LEU A 387 2.78 24.09 -12.00
N LEU A 388 3.17 25.22 -11.41
CA LEU A 388 4.56 25.66 -11.42
C LEU A 388 5.49 24.66 -10.73
N CYS A 389 5.04 23.94 -9.69
CA CYS A 389 5.80 22.86 -9.05
C CYS A 389 5.81 21.53 -9.84
N LYS A 390 5.21 21.49 -11.02
CA LYS A 390 5.01 20.25 -11.81
C LYS A 390 4.31 19.14 -11.02
N PHE A 391 3.40 19.49 -10.10
CA PHE A 391 2.54 18.50 -9.46
C PHE A 391 1.41 18.03 -10.38
N TYR A 392 1.05 18.89 -11.33
CA TYR A 392 0.10 18.62 -12.41
C TYR A 392 0.65 19.10 -13.74
N LYS A 393 0.13 18.55 -14.84
CA LYS A 393 0.37 19.06 -16.19
C LYS A 393 -0.76 19.98 -16.61
N PRO A 394 -0.50 21.09 -17.30
CA PRO A 394 -1.54 21.90 -17.94
C PRO A 394 -2.41 21.06 -18.87
N SER A 395 -3.73 21.31 -18.88
CA SER A 395 -4.65 20.70 -19.87
C SER A 395 -4.43 21.27 -21.27
N SER A 396 -4.05 22.55 -21.36
CA SER A 396 -3.58 23.23 -22.58
C SER A 396 -2.63 24.37 -22.22
N GLY A 397 -1.90 24.87 -23.23
CA GLY A 397 -0.85 25.87 -23.03
C GLY A 397 0.44 25.30 -22.49
N VAL A 398 1.39 26.16 -22.13
CA VAL A 398 2.71 25.74 -21.66
C VAL A 398 3.30 26.73 -20.66
N ILE A 399 3.99 26.23 -19.65
CA ILE A 399 4.81 27.01 -18.73
C ILE A 399 6.27 26.88 -19.19
N LYS A 400 6.99 28.00 -19.31
CA LYS A 400 8.37 28.02 -19.81
C LYS A 400 9.29 28.76 -18.86
N PHE A 401 10.54 28.33 -18.79
CA PHE A 401 11.68 29.12 -18.32
C PHE A 401 12.45 29.58 -19.54
N ASP A 402 12.49 30.89 -19.75
CA ASP A 402 12.93 31.51 -20.98
C ASP A 402 12.18 30.91 -22.20
N ASP A 403 12.84 30.17 -23.06
CA ASP A 403 12.26 29.54 -24.23
C ASP A 403 12.05 28.03 -24.08
N THR A 404 12.35 27.46 -22.91
CA THR A 404 12.27 26.01 -22.64
C THR A 404 11.05 25.68 -21.78
N SER A 405 10.23 24.73 -22.25
CA SER A 405 9.10 24.22 -21.45
C SER A 405 9.59 23.57 -20.17
N ILE A 406 8.85 23.79 -19.05
CA ILE A 406 9.16 23.11 -17.80
C ILE A 406 9.02 21.59 -17.93
N GLU A 407 8.21 21.10 -18.88
CA GLU A 407 8.04 19.67 -19.14
C GLU A 407 9.30 18.99 -19.70
N ASP A 408 10.22 19.76 -20.32
CA ASP A 408 11.48 19.25 -20.89
C ASP A 408 12.53 18.96 -19.81
N TYR A 409 12.40 19.52 -18.61
CA TYR A 409 13.33 19.28 -17.51
C TYR A 409 13.01 18.00 -16.75
N ASP A 410 14.06 17.33 -16.24
CA ASP A 410 13.87 16.27 -15.25
C ASP A 410 13.16 16.83 -14.00
N VAL A 411 12.16 16.11 -13.50
CA VAL A 411 11.30 16.60 -12.40
C VAL A 411 12.08 16.79 -11.10
N VAL A 412 13.02 15.88 -10.81
CA VAL A 412 13.81 15.95 -9.56
C VAL A 412 14.73 17.15 -9.61
N GLU A 413 15.45 17.34 -10.72
CA GLU A 413 16.36 18.49 -10.90
C GLU A 413 15.60 19.81 -10.95
N TYR A 414 14.42 19.82 -11.58
CA TYR A 414 13.54 20.98 -11.62
C TYR A 414 13.09 21.41 -10.21
N ARG A 415 12.65 20.46 -9.39
CA ARG A 415 12.16 20.79 -8.03
C ARG A 415 13.25 21.22 -7.07
N LYS A 416 14.52 20.94 -7.35
CA LYS A 416 15.64 21.44 -6.52
C LYS A 416 15.78 22.95 -6.49
N ILE A 417 15.27 23.66 -7.50
CA ILE A 417 15.31 25.13 -7.54
C ILE A 417 14.08 25.80 -6.92
N ILE A 418 13.07 25.00 -6.49
CA ILE A 418 11.79 25.49 -5.97
C ILE A 418 11.65 25.13 -4.51
N GLY A 419 11.52 26.14 -3.65
CA GLY A 419 11.05 25.99 -2.28
C GLY A 419 9.59 26.38 -2.18
N ALA A 420 8.76 25.56 -1.53
CA ALA A 420 7.35 25.85 -1.39
C ALA A 420 6.83 25.60 0.03
N VAL A 421 6.01 26.49 0.53
CA VAL A 421 5.19 26.32 1.73
C VAL A 421 3.75 26.44 1.30
N PHE A 422 3.03 25.32 1.25
CA PHE A 422 1.60 25.30 0.95
C PHE A 422 0.78 25.42 2.24
N GLN A 423 -0.48 25.80 2.11
CA GLN A 423 -1.41 25.91 3.25
C GLN A 423 -1.60 24.57 3.97
N ASP A 424 -1.61 23.47 3.21
CA ASP A 424 -1.73 22.08 3.67
C ASP A 424 -0.37 21.38 3.87
N TYR A 425 0.59 22.07 4.47
CA TYR A 425 1.95 21.55 4.69
C TYR A 425 1.95 20.23 5.51
N ALA A 426 2.85 19.32 5.14
CA ALA A 426 2.99 18.04 5.81
C ALA A 426 3.63 18.18 7.20
N LYS A 427 3.02 17.52 8.19
CA LYS A 427 3.53 17.33 9.54
C LYS A 427 4.16 15.95 9.62
N PHE A 428 5.49 15.90 9.77
CA PHE A 428 6.19 14.64 9.89
C PHE A 428 6.54 14.38 11.36
N ASP A 429 6.20 13.20 11.85
CA ASP A 429 6.56 12.75 13.20
C ASP A 429 8.04 12.33 13.22
N LEU A 430 8.91 13.33 13.06
CA LEU A 430 10.37 13.26 13.02
C LEU A 430 10.96 14.24 14.04
N THR A 431 12.27 14.25 14.23
CA THR A 431 12.93 15.23 15.11
C THR A 431 12.82 16.66 14.55
N VAL A 432 13.05 17.67 15.38
CA VAL A 432 13.13 19.09 14.95
C VAL A 432 14.20 19.26 13.89
N ARG A 433 15.38 18.65 14.08
CA ARG A 433 16.50 18.61 13.13
C ARG A 433 16.06 18.07 11.78
N GLU A 434 15.53 16.85 11.77
CA GLU A 434 15.09 16.18 10.55
C GLU A 434 14.02 16.99 9.83
N ASN A 435 13.00 17.46 10.57
CA ASN A 435 11.92 18.27 10.01
C ASN A 435 12.43 19.55 9.32
N THR A 436 13.46 20.19 9.88
CA THR A 436 14.05 21.40 9.32
C THR A 436 14.87 21.08 8.07
N ALA A 437 15.66 20.00 8.12
CA ALA A 437 16.61 19.63 7.08
C ALA A 437 16.00 18.86 5.89
N LEU A 438 14.70 18.57 5.87
CA LEU A 438 14.04 17.84 4.78
C LEU A 438 14.26 18.43 3.38
N SER A 439 14.51 19.73 3.28
CA SER A 439 14.77 20.40 2.00
C SER A 439 16.19 20.20 1.47
N ASP A 440 17.17 19.88 2.33
CA ASP A 440 18.54 19.52 1.93
C ASP A 440 19.19 18.57 2.95
N LEU A 441 18.92 17.27 2.83
CA LEU A 441 19.41 16.25 3.75
C LEU A 441 20.95 16.13 3.81
N ARG A 442 21.68 16.71 2.84
CA ARG A 442 23.17 16.71 2.86
C ARG A 442 23.73 17.53 4.00
N LYS A 443 22.96 18.51 4.50
CA LYS A 443 23.34 19.44 5.57
C LYS A 443 22.64 19.12 6.90
N ILE A 444 22.00 17.95 7.05
CA ILE A 444 21.23 17.56 8.25
C ILE A 444 22.07 17.57 9.54
N THR A 445 23.37 17.38 9.44
CA THR A 445 24.30 17.37 10.56
C THR A 445 24.91 18.74 10.87
N ASP A 446 24.56 19.77 10.12
CA ASP A 446 25.04 21.14 10.32
C ASP A 446 24.10 21.88 11.29
N ASP A 447 24.45 21.87 12.57
CA ASP A 447 23.65 22.48 13.64
C ASP A 447 23.48 23.98 13.45
N ASP A 448 24.52 24.66 12.97
CA ASP A 448 24.49 26.11 12.79
C ASP A 448 23.50 26.52 11.69
N GLU A 449 23.48 25.80 10.57
CA GLU A 449 22.51 26.03 9.49
C GLU A 449 21.09 25.68 9.93
N VAL A 450 20.88 24.57 10.68
CA VAL A 450 19.57 24.17 11.21
C VAL A 450 19.04 25.24 12.17
N LEU A 451 19.86 25.66 13.15
CA LEU A 451 19.47 26.70 14.10
C LEU A 451 19.22 28.06 13.44
N LEU A 452 20.01 28.38 12.42
CA LEU A 452 19.79 29.60 11.63
C LEU A 452 18.44 29.60 10.90
N ALA A 453 18.06 28.47 10.29
CA ALA A 453 16.78 28.32 9.60
C ALA A 453 15.59 28.42 10.59
N LEU A 454 15.69 27.77 11.75
CA LEU A 454 14.70 27.86 12.83
C LEU A 454 14.55 29.30 13.34
N LYS A 455 15.65 29.96 13.61
CA LYS A 455 15.65 31.37 14.04
C LYS A 455 15.04 32.30 12.97
N LYS A 456 15.35 32.07 11.70
CA LYS A 456 14.77 32.83 10.57
C LYS A 456 13.26 32.66 10.47
N SER A 457 12.73 31.46 10.72
CA SER A 457 11.29 31.19 10.72
C SER A 457 10.55 31.65 11.99
N GLY A 458 11.30 32.15 12.99
CA GLY A 458 10.74 32.52 14.30
C GLY A 458 10.29 31.32 15.13
N PHE A 459 10.88 30.13 14.89
CA PHE A 459 10.69 28.98 15.73
C PHE A 459 11.66 29.06 16.92
N ASP A 460 11.11 29.27 18.12
CA ASP A 460 11.90 29.61 19.30
C ASP A 460 12.31 28.39 20.15
N GLU A 461 11.75 27.20 19.86
CA GLU A 461 12.05 25.97 20.60
C GLU A 461 13.27 25.25 20.01
N THR A 462 14.45 25.80 20.26
CA THR A 462 15.72 25.35 19.67
C THR A 462 16.64 24.61 20.65
N GLU A 463 16.19 24.42 21.92
CA GLU A 463 17.03 23.85 22.99
C GLU A 463 17.40 22.37 22.74
N ASN A 464 16.54 21.63 22.02
CA ASN A 464 16.77 20.22 21.72
C ASN A 464 16.38 19.88 20.27
N LEU A 465 17.35 19.86 19.39
CA LEU A 465 17.15 19.51 17.97
C LEU A 465 16.72 18.05 17.77
N GLU A 466 17.02 17.17 18.72
CA GLU A 466 16.66 15.74 18.68
C GLU A 466 15.27 15.48 19.30
N GLN A 467 14.56 16.51 19.73
CA GLN A 467 13.17 16.35 20.20
C GLN A 467 12.30 15.79 19.07
N LEU A 468 11.72 14.61 19.31
CA LEU A 468 10.76 13.99 18.41
C LEU A 468 9.43 14.77 18.46
N LEU A 469 8.89 15.05 17.29
CA LEU A 469 7.63 15.75 17.12
C LEU A 469 6.48 14.80 16.78
N GLY A 470 5.24 15.27 17.00
CA GLY A 470 4.04 14.49 16.74
C GLY A 470 3.62 13.60 17.90
N THR A 471 2.63 12.73 17.67
CA THR A 471 2.04 11.88 18.70
C THR A 471 1.96 10.40 18.33
N GLN A 472 2.56 9.99 17.21
CA GLN A 472 2.57 8.58 16.78
C GLN A 472 3.58 7.73 17.54
N PHE A 473 4.66 8.35 18.03
CA PHE A 473 5.75 7.65 18.70
C PHE A 473 5.85 8.05 20.17
N GLU A 474 6.39 7.16 20.99
CA GLU A 474 6.69 7.45 22.38
C GLU A 474 7.67 8.63 22.48
N ASN A 475 7.49 9.50 23.49
CA ASN A 475 8.25 10.73 23.70
C ASN A 475 8.08 11.80 22.61
N GLY A 476 7.15 11.63 21.66
CA GLY A 476 6.80 12.65 20.70
C GLY A 476 6.07 13.83 21.34
N ARG A 477 6.46 15.05 20.96
CA ARG A 477 5.81 16.29 21.42
C ARG A 477 4.98 16.89 20.30
N ASP A 478 3.69 17.08 20.52
CA ASP A 478 2.85 17.79 19.53
C ASP A 478 3.09 19.29 19.60
N LEU A 479 3.08 19.94 18.45
CA LEU A 479 3.26 21.36 18.31
C LEU A 479 1.90 22.05 18.07
N SER A 480 1.79 23.32 18.47
CA SER A 480 0.66 24.14 18.06
C SER A 480 0.64 24.34 16.53
N GLY A 481 -0.52 24.67 15.96
CA GLY A 481 -0.62 24.94 14.52
C GLY A 481 0.37 26.01 14.03
N GLY A 482 0.56 27.06 14.83
CA GLY A 482 1.53 28.11 14.51
C GLY A 482 2.99 27.65 14.59
N GLN A 483 3.33 26.76 15.52
CA GLN A 483 4.68 26.19 15.61
C GLN A 483 4.97 25.25 14.41
N TRP A 484 4.02 24.39 14.05
CA TRP A 484 4.12 23.55 12.85
C TRP A 484 4.32 24.40 11.59
N GLN A 485 3.62 25.55 11.50
CA GLN A 485 3.73 26.47 10.39
C GLN A 485 5.12 27.13 10.33
N LYS A 486 5.65 27.59 11.46
CA LYS A 486 7.01 28.13 11.57
C LYS A 486 8.06 27.07 11.15
N LEU A 487 7.86 25.81 11.52
CA LEU A 487 8.74 24.72 11.12
C LEU A 487 8.67 24.43 9.61
N ALA A 488 7.48 24.50 9.00
CA ALA A 488 7.32 24.39 7.55
C ALA A 488 8.03 25.54 6.81
N ILE A 489 8.00 26.75 7.36
CA ILE A 489 8.77 27.89 6.84
C ILE A 489 10.28 27.66 7.02
N ALA A 490 10.73 27.11 8.15
CA ALA A 490 12.13 26.75 8.36
C ALA A 490 12.67 25.80 7.28
N ARG A 491 11.88 24.80 6.86
CA ARG A 491 12.22 23.93 5.72
C ARG A 491 12.51 24.72 4.45
N ALA A 492 11.68 25.70 4.13
CA ALA A 492 11.88 26.52 2.93
C ALA A 492 13.12 27.43 3.04
N PHE A 493 13.51 27.84 4.24
CA PHE A 493 14.70 28.66 4.47
C PHE A 493 16.00 27.87 4.56
N PHE A 494 15.92 26.59 4.93
CA PHE A 494 17.09 25.71 5.01
C PHE A 494 17.63 25.34 3.63
N GLY A 495 16.74 25.15 2.64
CA GLY A 495 17.13 24.90 1.26
C GLY A 495 17.60 26.16 0.54
N ASN A 496 18.52 26.00 -0.40
CA ASN A 496 18.94 27.10 -1.28
C ASN A 496 18.14 27.06 -2.58
N PHE A 497 17.00 27.74 -2.62
CA PHE A 497 16.08 27.78 -3.74
C PHE A 497 16.17 29.10 -4.52
N GLU A 498 15.98 29.05 -5.84
CA GLU A 498 15.89 30.24 -6.72
C GLU A 498 14.46 30.81 -6.77
N ILE A 499 13.47 29.91 -6.62
CA ILE A 499 12.05 30.25 -6.63
C ILE A 499 11.46 29.85 -5.27
N LEU A 500 10.73 30.77 -4.64
CA LEU A 500 10.02 30.54 -3.40
C LEU A 500 8.52 30.74 -3.60
N ILE A 501 7.74 29.74 -3.19
CA ILE A 501 6.27 29.77 -3.24
C ILE A 501 5.74 29.74 -1.82
N LEU A 502 4.88 30.69 -1.50
CA LEU A 502 4.28 30.85 -0.20
C LEU A 502 2.78 30.99 -0.35
N ASP A 503 2.09 29.90 -0.03
CA ASP A 503 0.63 29.82 -0.12
C ASP A 503 0.04 29.97 1.29
N GLU A 504 -0.38 31.20 1.62
CA GLU A 504 -0.93 31.59 2.93
C GLU A 504 -0.05 31.15 4.13
N PRO A 505 1.26 31.47 4.11
CA PRO A 505 2.22 30.91 5.05
C PRO A 505 2.03 31.36 6.50
N THR A 506 1.05 32.22 6.81
CA THR A 506 0.83 32.86 8.10
C THR A 506 -0.60 32.71 8.63
N ALA A 507 -1.42 31.83 8.01
CA ALA A 507 -2.83 31.69 8.34
C ALA A 507 -3.10 31.30 9.83
N SER A 508 -2.17 30.61 10.48
CA SER A 508 -2.27 30.15 11.87
C SER A 508 -1.42 30.98 12.85
N LEU A 509 -0.85 32.11 12.42
CA LEU A 509 0.04 32.93 13.24
C LEU A 509 -0.68 34.17 13.79
N ASP A 510 -0.26 34.62 14.98
CA ASP A 510 -0.67 35.91 15.52
C ASP A 510 -0.09 37.08 14.71
N PRO A 511 -0.72 38.26 14.72
CA PRO A 511 -0.31 39.40 13.90
C PRO A 511 1.13 39.89 14.13
N ARG A 512 1.70 39.70 15.34
CA ARG A 512 3.08 40.10 15.64
C ARG A 512 4.08 39.11 15.02
N SER A 513 3.84 37.81 15.26
CA SER A 513 4.65 36.75 14.65
C SER A 513 4.63 36.83 13.15
N GLU A 514 3.47 37.08 12.59
CA GLU A 514 3.30 37.31 11.15
C GLU A 514 4.14 38.45 10.62
N PHE A 515 4.04 39.65 11.23
CA PHE A 515 4.81 40.83 10.80
C PHE A 515 6.32 40.56 10.82
N VAL A 516 6.82 39.94 11.89
CA VAL A 516 8.25 39.59 12.03
C VAL A 516 8.69 38.61 10.96
N ILE A 517 7.87 37.60 10.66
CA ILE A 517 8.19 36.61 9.62
C ILE A 517 8.19 37.25 8.24
N TYR A 518 7.23 38.11 7.92
CA TYR A 518 7.21 38.79 6.63
C TYR A 518 8.38 39.78 6.46
N GLU A 519 8.79 40.53 7.49
CA GLU A 519 9.97 41.39 7.42
C GLU A 519 11.24 40.58 7.14
N LYS A 520 11.46 39.50 7.93
CA LYS A 520 12.59 38.56 7.69
C LYS A 520 12.52 37.92 6.32
N PHE A 521 11.32 37.61 5.87
CA PHE A 521 11.09 36.98 4.57
C PHE A 521 11.58 37.85 3.42
N LEU A 522 11.27 39.13 3.45
CA LEU A 522 11.68 40.08 2.42
C LEU A 522 13.20 40.26 2.35
N GLU A 523 13.88 40.23 3.51
CA GLU A 523 15.33 40.24 3.56
C GLU A 523 15.97 38.99 2.96
N LEU A 524 15.38 37.79 3.27
CA LEU A 524 15.89 36.49 2.86
C LEU A 524 15.60 36.16 1.40
N THR A 525 14.66 36.84 0.79
CA THR A 525 14.27 36.63 -0.61
C THR A 525 14.88 37.64 -1.58
N MET A 526 15.86 38.44 -1.13
CA MET A 526 16.58 39.35 -2.03
C MET A 526 17.28 38.57 -3.14
N GLY A 527 17.01 38.95 -4.39
CA GLY A 527 17.56 38.31 -5.59
C GLY A 527 16.86 36.97 -5.98
N LYS A 528 15.83 36.55 -5.26
CA LYS A 528 15.06 35.34 -5.58
C LYS A 528 13.69 35.70 -6.17
N THR A 529 13.19 34.83 -7.04
CA THR A 529 11.82 34.97 -7.56
C THR A 529 10.83 34.44 -6.51
N VAL A 530 9.83 35.24 -6.13
CA VAL A 530 8.91 34.89 -5.05
C VAL A 530 7.46 35.03 -5.48
N PHE A 531 6.66 34.01 -5.18
CA PHE A 531 5.21 34.04 -5.32
C PHE A 531 4.57 34.01 -3.92
N PHE A 532 3.82 35.07 -3.62
CA PHE A 532 3.04 35.15 -2.39
C PHE A 532 1.56 34.99 -2.71
N VAL A 533 0.97 33.87 -2.33
CA VAL A 533 -0.50 33.78 -2.30
C VAL A 533 -0.95 34.33 -0.94
N THR A 534 -1.65 35.44 -0.95
CA THR A 534 -2.04 36.11 0.30
C THR A 534 -3.38 36.80 0.18
N HIS A 535 -4.08 36.80 1.31
CA HIS A 535 -5.26 37.63 1.52
C HIS A 535 -4.92 38.88 2.36
N ARG A 536 -3.62 39.21 2.61
CA ARG A 536 -3.21 40.25 3.54
C ARG A 536 -2.57 41.44 2.83
N LEU A 537 -3.12 42.64 3.08
CA LEU A 537 -2.78 43.90 2.43
C LEU A 537 -1.32 44.33 2.62
N SER A 538 -0.74 44.07 3.80
CA SER A 538 0.64 44.46 4.12
C SER A 538 1.66 43.77 3.20
N THR A 539 1.37 42.54 2.80
CA THR A 539 2.25 41.78 1.91
C THR A 539 2.14 42.23 0.46
N VAL A 540 0.92 42.55 0.01
CA VAL A 540 0.66 42.93 -1.38
C VAL A 540 1.42 44.23 -1.76
N LYS A 541 1.52 45.20 -0.85
CA LYS A 541 2.27 46.43 -1.07
C LYS A 541 3.78 46.25 -1.26
N LYS A 542 4.32 45.15 -0.80
CA LYS A 542 5.76 44.85 -0.85
C LYS A 542 6.16 43.99 -2.07
N ALA A 543 5.18 43.55 -2.86
CA ALA A 543 5.40 42.86 -4.11
C ALA A 543 5.70 43.86 -5.24
N ASP A 544 6.56 43.46 -6.17
CA ASP A 544 6.85 44.27 -7.37
C ASP A 544 5.62 44.35 -8.28
N LYS A 545 4.87 43.25 -8.39
CA LYS A 545 3.62 43.17 -9.14
C LYS A 545 2.58 42.32 -8.40
N VAL A 546 1.32 42.61 -8.70
CA VAL A 546 0.15 41.90 -8.19
C VAL A 546 -0.57 41.22 -9.35
N LEU A 547 -0.78 39.94 -9.24
CA LEU A 547 -1.57 39.14 -10.16
C LEU A 547 -2.96 38.91 -9.53
N VAL A 548 -4.00 39.41 -10.18
CA VAL A 548 -5.38 39.31 -9.71
C VAL A 548 -6.11 38.22 -10.45
N LEU A 549 -6.56 37.19 -9.72
CA LEU A 549 -7.31 36.04 -10.26
C LEU A 549 -8.78 36.15 -9.88
N GLN A 550 -9.67 35.93 -10.85
CA GLN A 550 -11.11 35.83 -10.67
C GLN A 550 -11.65 34.69 -11.54
N ASN A 551 -12.35 33.73 -10.94
CA ASN A 551 -12.94 32.57 -11.64
C ASN A 551 -11.97 31.87 -12.62
N GLY A 552 -10.75 31.63 -12.18
CA GLY A 552 -9.73 30.92 -12.98
C GLY A 552 -9.09 31.78 -14.09
N LYS A 553 -9.33 33.08 -14.14
CA LYS A 553 -8.78 34.02 -15.18
C LYS A 553 -7.99 35.14 -14.54
N ILE A 554 -6.98 35.66 -15.26
CA ILE A 554 -6.28 36.87 -14.86
C ILE A 554 -7.17 38.08 -15.24
N VAL A 555 -7.52 38.86 -14.25
CA VAL A 555 -8.27 40.12 -14.44
C VAL A 555 -7.41 41.38 -14.21
N GLY A 556 -6.19 41.19 -13.69
CA GLY A 556 -5.22 42.29 -13.52
C GLY A 556 -3.82 41.76 -13.28
N PHE A 557 -2.79 42.41 -13.82
CA PHE A 557 -1.38 42.11 -13.57
C PHE A 557 -0.54 43.39 -13.73
N ASP A 558 -0.28 44.06 -12.62
CA ASP A 558 0.49 45.31 -12.57
C ASP A 558 0.97 45.60 -11.14
N SER A 559 1.60 46.74 -10.90
CA SER A 559 1.93 47.21 -9.56
C SER A 559 0.66 47.48 -8.74
N HIS A 560 0.79 47.42 -7.40
CA HIS A 560 -0.31 47.73 -6.47
C HIS A 560 -0.96 49.07 -6.79
N GLU A 561 -0.13 50.12 -7.00
CA GLU A 561 -0.62 51.48 -7.24
C GLU A 561 -1.44 51.57 -8.53
N ASN A 562 -0.95 51.00 -9.62
CA ASN A 562 -1.65 50.98 -10.89
C ASN A 562 -2.99 50.24 -10.81
N LEU A 563 -3.00 49.05 -10.15
CA LEU A 563 -4.22 48.27 -10.01
C LEU A 563 -5.28 48.93 -9.12
N MET A 564 -4.88 49.70 -8.11
CA MET A 564 -5.82 50.48 -7.30
C MET A 564 -6.60 51.52 -8.12
N HIS A 565 -6.00 52.02 -9.19
CA HIS A 565 -6.64 53.01 -10.07
C HIS A 565 -7.32 52.39 -11.29
N SER A 566 -6.78 51.29 -11.83
CA SER A 566 -7.22 50.72 -13.10
C SER A 566 -8.15 49.52 -12.97
N ASN A 567 -8.17 48.84 -11.81
CA ASN A 567 -8.91 47.61 -11.61
C ASN A 567 -9.89 47.72 -10.43
N ALA A 568 -11.17 47.94 -10.75
CA ALA A 568 -12.22 48.13 -9.75
C ALA A 568 -12.39 46.91 -8.82
N TYR A 569 -12.27 45.67 -9.34
CA TYR A 569 -12.38 44.46 -8.56
C TYR A 569 -11.23 44.33 -7.52
N TYR A 570 -10.00 44.65 -7.95
CA TYR A 570 -8.86 44.66 -7.02
C TYR A 570 -9.00 45.74 -5.95
N ALA A 571 -9.39 46.97 -6.36
CA ALA A 571 -9.60 48.08 -5.43
C ALA A 571 -10.70 47.79 -4.41
N GLU A 572 -11.78 47.11 -4.83
CA GLU A 572 -12.85 46.64 -3.94
C GLU A 572 -12.35 45.62 -2.93
N LEU A 573 -11.68 44.54 -3.39
CA LEU A 573 -11.10 43.52 -2.51
C LEU A 573 -10.14 44.14 -1.49
N TYR A 574 -9.29 45.04 -1.96
CA TYR A 574 -8.33 45.76 -1.11
C TYR A 574 -9.03 46.61 -0.06
N THR A 575 -10.04 47.42 -0.45
CA THR A 575 -10.77 48.30 0.44
C THR A 575 -11.60 47.54 1.48
N MET A 576 -12.25 46.44 1.09
CA MET A 576 -12.97 45.57 2.03
C MET A 576 -12.06 45.05 3.14
N GLN A 577 -10.85 44.61 2.80
CA GLN A 577 -9.90 44.13 3.81
C GLN A 577 -9.35 45.31 4.66
N ALA A 578 -9.05 46.44 4.05
CA ALA A 578 -8.56 47.62 4.75
C ALA A 578 -9.60 48.12 5.80
N SER A 579 -10.87 48.13 5.42
CA SER A 579 -11.96 48.56 6.33
C SER A 579 -12.15 47.65 7.55
N ALA A 580 -11.78 46.39 7.46
CA ALA A 580 -11.82 45.44 8.61
C ALA A 580 -10.73 45.73 9.66
N PHE A 581 -9.65 46.46 9.28
CA PHE A 581 -8.53 46.81 10.17
C PHE A 581 -8.53 48.27 10.63
N ILE A 582 -9.40 49.12 10.10
CA ILE A 582 -9.47 50.55 10.40
C ILE A 582 -10.70 50.87 11.30
N LYS A 583 -11.13 49.95 12.12
CA LYS A 583 -12.12 50.26 13.18
C LYS A 583 -11.46 50.49 14.51
#